data_b60894ae80f12530efc93c8c0cd417fd
#
_entry.id   b60894ae80f12530efc93c8c0cd417fd
#
_cell.length_a   1.000
_cell.length_b   1.000
_cell.length_c   1.000
_cell.angle_alpha   90.00
_cell.angle_beta   90.00
_cell.angle_gamma   90.00
#
_symmetry.space_group_name_H-M   'P 1'
#
loop_
_entity.id
_entity.type
_entity.pdbx_description
1 polymer ?
#
loop_
_entity_poly.entity_id
_entity_poly.type
_entity_poly.pdbx_seq_one_letter_code
_entity_poly.pdbx_strand_id
1 'polypeptide(L)'
;MLQLSMPEVVAATAADVLVGGGGRVTDVVIDSRQVQQGSLFVCFSGERVDGNAYAPSAIERGAAAIALTAKPDDSLVQMAQDRGCTLLRAADDDPTEFVLRLASAWRKRNPQWVLVGVTGSVGKTTTKDMLAAGLSAGGKVHATSGNHNNLIGMSMTLLSADASDEFVVCEMGMDHAGELTRLAAVARPDLAVITNVGTSHIGNLGSREAIARAKAEICSGMRASDDARASVPSRLIMTSDNDFGTLIESEYAAPAGIKVMRVGMTEECAVRAGSVTLDDEGMPTVSIAFADGCELFVTLDVPGTHVVPDFLLAMAVVWRLGVDRANAAEAISHMPRTGMRLEVKRAAGCPRVIDDSYNASPNSMAGALDVLCSMQCKGRRIAVLGEIGELGEDAARLHGYVGAYAAAKPLDLLAIVGGENADRMAEAALTMGFSQDKLERFADGAAALSALRGVFGEDDLMLVKASRFVGLDEFAKGVLC
;
A
#
# COMPACT_ATOMS: atom_id res chain seq x y z
N MET A 1 0.43 6.07 -23.21
CA MET A 1 -0.70 6.96 -22.82
C MET A 1 -2.03 6.31 -23.17
N LEU A 2 -3.02 6.40 -22.28
CA LEU A 2 -4.40 5.95 -22.54
C LEU A 2 -4.90 6.55 -23.85
N GLN A 3 -5.57 5.75 -24.68
CA GLN A 3 -6.15 6.21 -25.94
C GLN A 3 -7.46 5.46 -26.21
N LEU A 4 -8.59 6.01 -25.81
CA LEU A 4 -9.89 5.43 -26.00
C LEU A 4 -10.79 6.36 -26.82
N SER A 5 -11.47 5.81 -27.82
CA SER A 5 -12.56 6.50 -28.49
C SER A 5 -13.81 6.49 -27.62
N MET A 6 -14.72 7.42 -27.83
CA MET A 6 -15.97 7.49 -27.06
C MET A 6 -16.83 6.21 -27.19
N PRO A 7 -16.96 5.58 -28.37
CA PRO A 7 -17.64 4.28 -28.47
C PRO A 7 -16.99 3.18 -27.61
N GLU A 8 -15.67 3.17 -27.51
CA GLU A 8 -14.96 2.21 -26.63
C GLU A 8 -15.25 2.47 -25.14
N VAL A 9 -15.28 3.74 -24.71
CA VAL A 9 -15.66 4.09 -23.34
C VAL A 9 -17.09 3.64 -23.04
N VAL A 10 -18.04 3.97 -23.91
CA VAL A 10 -19.46 3.59 -23.75
C VAL A 10 -19.63 2.07 -23.71
N ALA A 11 -18.99 1.36 -24.65
CA ALA A 11 -19.05 -0.11 -24.69
C ALA A 11 -18.44 -0.76 -23.44
N ALA A 12 -17.36 -0.18 -22.87
CA ALA A 12 -16.70 -0.67 -21.69
C ALA A 12 -17.53 -0.46 -20.42
N THR A 13 -18.16 0.71 -20.28
CA THR A 13 -18.80 1.17 -19.03
C THR A 13 -20.31 0.94 -18.99
N ALA A 14 -20.92 0.66 -20.15
CA ALA A 14 -22.39 0.64 -20.33
C ALA A 14 -23.06 1.97 -19.94
N ALA A 15 -22.35 3.09 -20.08
CA ALA A 15 -22.87 4.41 -19.78
C ALA A 15 -23.83 4.90 -20.87
N ASP A 16 -24.84 5.66 -20.46
CA ASP A 16 -25.74 6.34 -21.40
C ASP A 16 -25.09 7.63 -21.93
N VAL A 17 -25.19 7.87 -23.24
CA VAL A 17 -24.74 9.11 -23.84
C VAL A 17 -25.85 10.15 -23.75
N LEU A 18 -25.68 11.18 -22.94
CA LEU A 18 -26.63 12.27 -22.76
C LEU A 18 -26.41 13.40 -23.80
N VAL A 19 -25.13 13.69 -24.05
CA VAL A 19 -24.68 14.66 -25.07
C VAL A 19 -23.53 14.02 -25.83
N GLY A 20 -23.69 13.89 -27.15
CA GLY A 20 -22.61 13.39 -28.02
C GLY A 20 -21.62 14.51 -28.36
N GLY A 21 -20.33 14.22 -28.18
CA GLY A 21 -19.22 15.04 -28.62
C GLY A 21 -18.21 14.19 -29.40
N GLY A 22 -17.26 14.85 -30.06
CA GLY A 22 -16.20 14.18 -30.81
C GLY A 22 -14.86 14.32 -30.04
N GLY A 23 -14.32 13.26 -29.57
CA GLY A 23 -12.99 13.33 -28.89
C GLY A 23 -12.46 11.96 -28.53
N ARG A 24 -11.14 11.91 -28.29
CA ARG A 24 -10.49 10.74 -27.68
C ARG A 24 -10.22 11.05 -26.22
N VAL A 25 -10.43 10.07 -25.37
CA VAL A 25 -10.01 10.09 -23.98
C VAL A 25 -8.54 9.69 -23.92
N THR A 26 -7.73 10.62 -23.41
CA THR A 26 -6.28 10.42 -23.26
C THR A 26 -5.85 10.29 -21.81
N ASP A 27 -6.78 10.55 -20.88
CA ASP A 27 -6.56 10.51 -19.44
C ASP A 27 -7.90 10.34 -18.72
N VAL A 28 -7.89 9.77 -17.53
CA VAL A 28 -9.05 9.64 -16.65
C VAL A 28 -8.72 10.26 -15.29
N VAL A 29 -9.57 11.18 -14.84
CA VAL A 29 -9.36 11.91 -13.59
C VAL A 29 -10.64 11.95 -12.74
N ILE A 30 -10.48 11.97 -11.43
CA ILE A 30 -11.56 12.08 -10.44
C ILE A 30 -11.48 13.40 -9.65
N ASP A 31 -10.43 14.18 -9.88
CA ASP A 31 -10.23 15.52 -9.32
C ASP A 31 -10.31 16.54 -10.47
N SER A 32 -11.30 17.44 -10.43
CA SER A 32 -11.51 18.44 -11.46
C SER A 32 -10.34 19.40 -11.66
N ARG A 33 -9.45 19.53 -10.65
CA ARG A 33 -8.24 20.36 -10.73
C ARG A 33 -7.17 19.74 -11.63
N GLN A 34 -7.21 18.44 -11.85
CA GLN A 34 -6.28 17.68 -12.68
C GLN A 34 -6.72 17.56 -14.13
N VAL A 35 -7.94 18.00 -14.46
CA VAL A 35 -8.46 17.96 -15.83
C VAL A 35 -7.57 18.72 -16.80
N GLN A 36 -7.22 18.07 -17.90
CA GLN A 36 -6.46 18.58 -19.03
C GLN A 36 -7.23 18.32 -20.33
N GLN A 37 -6.71 18.86 -21.44
CA GLN A 37 -7.28 18.59 -22.76
C GLN A 37 -7.32 17.07 -23.06
N GLY A 38 -8.50 16.55 -23.33
CA GLY A 38 -8.70 15.11 -23.61
C GLY A 38 -9.00 14.26 -22.38
N SER A 39 -9.05 14.80 -21.17
CA SER A 39 -9.42 14.05 -19.97
C SER A 39 -10.88 13.59 -19.98
N LEU A 40 -11.14 12.41 -19.43
CA LEU A 40 -12.44 11.96 -18.96
C LEU A 40 -12.54 12.26 -17.46
N PHE A 41 -13.38 13.18 -17.05
CA PHE A 41 -13.64 13.48 -15.65
C PHE A 41 -14.79 12.62 -15.14
N VAL A 42 -14.55 11.84 -14.08
CA VAL A 42 -15.58 11.00 -13.44
C VAL A 42 -16.05 11.68 -12.16
N CYS A 43 -17.34 11.98 -12.08
CA CYS A 43 -17.96 12.67 -10.96
C CYS A 43 -18.24 11.69 -9.82
N PHE A 44 -17.55 11.84 -8.69
CA PHE A 44 -17.84 11.15 -7.44
C PHE A 44 -18.58 12.09 -6.49
N SER A 45 -19.66 11.62 -5.87
CA SER A 45 -20.32 12.33 -4.77
C SER A 45 -19.79 11.80 -3.45
N GLY A 46 -19.16 12.66 -2.67
CA GLY A 46 -18.66 12.38 -1.33
C GLY A 46 -19.51 13.09 -0.25
N GLU A 47 -19.22 12.84 1.01
CA GLU A 47 -19.97 13.42 2.15
C GLU A 47 -19.96 14.96 2.18
N ARG A 48 -18.91 15.60 1.67
CA ARG A 48 -18.70 17.06 1.74
C ARG A 48 -18.75 17.75 0.37
N VAL A 49 -18.62 16.99 -0.70
CA VAL A 49 -18.43 17.53 -2.05
C VAL A 49 -19.18 16.66 -3.06
N ASP A 50 -19.97 17.26 -3.93
CA ASP A 50 -20.58 16.61 -5.09
C ASP A 50 -19.73 16.90 -6.33
N GLY A 51 -19.15 15.84 -6.91
CA GLY A 51 -18.33 15.90 -8.12
C GLY A 51 -19.09 16.48 -9.33
N ASN A 52 -20.41 16.26 -9.40
CA ASN A 52 -21.23 16.80 -10.50
C ASN A 52 -21.20 18.33 -10.56
N ALA A 53 -21.05 19.01 -9.42
CA ALA A 53 -20.95 20.47 -9.35
C ALA A 53 -19.70 21.03 -10.06
N TYR A 54 -18.68 20.20 -10.28
CA TYR A 54 -17.43 20.60 -10.96
C TYR A 54 -17.43 20.29 -12.45
N ALA A 55 -18.51 19.72 -13.00
CA ALA A 55 -18.63 19.42 -14.42
C ALA A 55 -18.41 20.65 -15.32
N PRO A 56 -18.99 21.85 -15.03
CA PRO A 56 -18.73 23.05 -15.83
C PRO A 56 -17.24 23.42 -15.87
N SER A 57 -16.58 23.41 -14.73
CA SER A 57 -15.14 23.71 -14.65
C SER A 57 -14.29 22.69 -15.42
N ALA A 58 -14.67 21.41 -15.40
CA ALA A 58 -13.99 20.38 -16.17
C ALA A 58 -14.14 20.59 -17.68
N ILE A 59 -15.32 21.00 -18.15
CA ILE A 59 -15.56 21.38 -19.57
C ILE A 59 -14.67 22.56 -19.95
N GLU A 60 -14.61 23.61 -19.13
CA GLU A 60 -13.79 24.80 -19.39
C GLU A 60 -12.30 24.46 -19.51
N ARG A 61 -11.82 23.45 -18.73
CA ARG A 61 -10.44 22.95 -18.76
C ARG A 61 -10.15 22.03 -19.95
N GLY A 62 -11.15 21.69 -20.76
CA GLY A 62 -10.97 20.91 -21.98
C GLY A 62 -11.20 19.41 -21.81
N ALA A 63 -12.03 18.99 -20.84
CA ALA A 63 -12.46 17.61 -20.75
C ALA A 63 -13.09 17.13 -22.08
N ALA A 64 -12.66 15.98 -22.59
CA ALA A 64 -13.26 15.33 -23.73
C ALA A 64 -14.61 14.69 -23.38
N ALA A 65 -14.71 14.22 -22.13
CA ALA A 65 -15.95 13.65 -21.61
C ALA A 65 -16.09 13.86 -20.10
N ILE A 66 -17.34 13.81 -19.64
CA ILE A 66 -17.68 13.80 -18.21
C ILE A 66 -18.63 12.65 -17.94
N ALA A 67 -18.31 11.82 -16.96
CA ALA A 67 -19.20 10.79 -16.45
C ALA A 67 -19.94 11.33 -15.21
N LEU A 68 -21.22 11.62 -15.40
CA LEU A 68 -22.11 12.16 -14.38
C LEU A 68 -22.81 11.02 -13.61
N THR A 69 -23.17 11.29 -12.37
CA THR A 69 -24.02 10.44 -11.52
C THR A 69 -25.39 11.08 -11.26
N ALA A 70 -25.64 12.25 -11.85
CA ALA A 70 -26.90 12.97 -11.76
C ALA A 70 -27.32 13.49 -13.14
N LYS A 71 -28.60 13.81 -13.30
CA LYS A 71 -29.12 14.41 -14.52
C LYS A 71 -28.59 15.83 -14.67
N PRO A 72 -27.94 16.19 -15.81
CA PRO A 72 -27.49 17.54 -16.08
C PRO A 72 -28.66 18.51 -16.24
N ASP A 73 -28.44 19.76 -15.91
CA ASP A 73 -29.35 20.86 -16.27
C ASP A 73 -29.12 21.34 -17.72
N ASP A 74 -30.01 22.15 -18.22
CA ASP A 74 -29.97 22.64 -19.61
C ASP A 74 -28.70 23.50 -19.86
N SER A 75 -28.17 24.18 -18.85
CA SER A 75 -26.98 25.02 -18.98
C SER A 75 -25.72 24.18 -19.17
N LEU A 76 -25.59 23.08 -18.45
CA LEU A 76 -24.49 22.14 -18.61
C LEU A 76 -24.56 21.41 -19.96
N VAL A 77 -25.78 21.03 -20.40
CA VAL A 77 -26.00 20.43 -21.70
C VAL A 77 -25.54 21.36 -22.81
N GLN A 78 -25.96 22.65 -22.78
CA GLN A 78 -25.58 23.65 -23.77
C GLN A 78 -24.07 23.90 -23.79
N MET A 79 -23.44 24.03 -22.60
CA MET A 79 -22.00 24.22 -22.49
C MET A 79 -21.22 23.02 -23.08
N ALA A 80 -21.66 21.79 -22.82
CA ALA A 80 -21.05 20.59 -23.37
C ALA A 80 -21.15 20.55 -24.91
N GLN A 81 -22.32 20.92 -25.48
CA GLN A 81 -22.50 21.02 -26.92
C GLN A 81 -21.57 22.07 -27.55
N ASP A 82 -21.50 23.26 -26.97
CA ASP A 82 -20.69 24.38 -27.48
C ASP A 82 -19.18 24.04 -27.45
N ARG A 83 -18.75 23.22 -26.51
CA ARG A 83 -17.35 22.82 -26.35
C ARG A 83 -17.01 21.45 -26.95
N GLY A 84 -18.00 20.74 -27.50
CA GLY A 84 -17.81 19.38 -28.05
C GLY A 84 -17.46 18.34 -27.02
N CYS A 85 -17.81 18.57 -25.75
CA CYS A 85 -17.59 17.63 -24.65
C CYS A 85 -18.73 16.60 -24.60
N THR A 86 -18.40 15.33 -24.44
CA THR A 86 -19.39 14.26 -24.27
C THR A 86 -19.88 14.21 -22.82
N LEU A 87 -21.19 14.24 -22.60
CA LEU A 87 -21.75 13.92 -21.29
C LEU A 87 -22.26 12.48 -21.29
N LEU A 88 -21.74 11.72 -20.35
CA LEU A 88 -22.10 10.34 -20.07
C LEU A 88 -22.86 10.28 -18.74
N ARG A 89 -23.81 9.37 -18.61
CA ARG A 89 -24.37 8.98 -17.32
C ARG A 89 -23.83 7.61 -16.96
N ALA A 90 -23.21 7.51 -15.81
CA ALA A 90 -22.73 6.23 -15.30
C ALA A 90 -23.92 5.28 -15.11
N ALA A 91 -23.77 4.02 -15.48
CA ALA A 91 -24.81 3.01 -15.27
C ALA A 91 -25.11 2.91 -13.77
N ASP A 92 -26.39 2.82 -13.42
CA ASP A 92 -26.89 2.79 -12.05
C ASP A 92 -26.42 3.97 -11.18
N ASP A 93 -25.99 5.07 -11.79
CA ASP A 93 -25.37 6.23 -11.14
C ASP A 93 -24.17 5.88 -10.26
N ASP A 94 -23.48 4.76 -10.55
CA ASP A 94 -22.33 4.26 -9.80
C ASP A 94 -20.99 4.61 -10.50
N PRO A 95 -20.28 5.64 -10.02
CA PRO A 95 -19.01 6.04 -10.59
C PRO A 95 -17.88 5.03 -10.28
N THR A 96 -18.01 4.25 -9.21
CA THR A 96 -17.04 3.19 -8.88
C THR A 96 -17.10 2.07 -9.90
N GLU A 97 -18.32 1.58 -10.20
CA GLU A 97 -18.49 0.57 -11.25
C GLU A 97 -18.07 1.09 -12.62
N PHE A 98 -18.33 2.36 -12.92
CA PHE A 98 -17.88 2.99 -14.17
C PHE A 98 -16.35 2.88 -14.30
N VAL A 99 -15.60 3.28 -13.28
CA VAL A 99 -14.12 3.26 -13.30
C VAL A 99 -13.58 1.81 -13.32
N LEU A 100 -14.19 0.88 -12.58
CA LEU A 100 -13.81 -0.54 -12.56
C LEU A 100 -13.97 -1.19 -13.94
N ARG A 101 -15.11 -0.96 -14.61
CA ARG A 101 -15.38 -1.48 -15.95
C ARG A 101 -14.41 -0.91 -16.99
N LEU A 102 -14.14 0.40 -16.92
CA LEU A 102 -13.19 1.06 -17.81
C LEU A 102 -11.77 0.52 -17.62
N ALA A 103 -11.32 0.39 -16.37
CA ALA A 103 -10.02 -0.18 -16.03
C ALA A 103 -9.88 -1.65 -16.49
N SER A 104 -10.94 -2.46 -16.31
CA SER A 104 -10.99 -3.84 -16.79
C SER A 104 -10.86 -3.91 -18.32
N ALA A 105 -11.54 -3.01 -19.05
CA ALA A 105 -11.45 -2.93 -20.51
C ALA A 105 -10.04 -2.52 -20.95
N TRP A 106 -9.42 -1.55 -20.26
CA TRP A 106 -8.05 -1.12 -20.54
C TRP A 106 -7.04 -2.23 -20.25
N ARG A 107 -7.17 -2.97 -19.13
CA ARG A 107 -6.34 -4.16 -18.84
C ARG A 107 -6.47 -5.23 -19.92
N LYS A 108 -7.70 -5.51 -20.39
CA LYS A 108 -7.96 -6.48 -21.46
C LYS A 108 -7.32 -6.08 -22.81
N ARG A 109 -7.26 -4.77 -23.08
CA ARG A 109 -6.65 -4.23 -24.30
C ARG A 109 -5.12 -4.31 -24.29
N ASN A 110 -4.53 -4.42 -23.10
CA ASN A 110 -3.08 -4.49 -22.91
C ASN A 110 -2.67 -5.87 -22.33
N PRO A 111 -2.87 -6.97 -23.10
CA PRO A 111 -2.55 -8.32 -22.63
C PRO A 111 -1.05 -8.56 -22.49
N GLN A 112 -0.21 -7.70 -23.07
CA GLN A 112 1.25 -7.75 -22.98
C GLN A 112 1.78 -7.36 -21.59
N TRP A 113 1.03 -6.63 -20.77
CA TRP A 113 1.46 -6.31 -19.43
C TRP A 113 1.57 -7.57 -18.58
N VAL A 114 2.69 -7.72 -17.89
CA VAL A 114 2.82 -8.65 -16.77
C VAL A 114 2.36 -7.92 -15.51
N LEU A 115 1.24 -8.34 -14.94
CA LEU A 115 0.65 -7.69 -13.78
C LEU A 115 0.97 -8.45 -12.50
N VAL A 116 1.56 -7.75 -11.53
CA VAL A 116 1.85 -8.26 -10.19
C VAL A 116 0.90 -7.60 -9.19
N GLY A 117 0.03 -8.39 -8.57
CA GLY A 117 -0.84 -7.94 -7.48
C GLY A 117 -0.17 -8.14 -6.12
N VAL A 118 -0.19 -7.13 -5.25
CA VAL A 118 0.40 -7.19 -3.91
C VAL A 118 -0.65 -6.92 -2.85
N THR A 119 -0.91 -7.89 -1.97
CA THR A 119 -1.76 -7.72 -0.79
C THR A 119 -1.06 -8.21 0.47
N GLY A 120 -1.66 -7.98 1.62
CA GLY A 120 -1.15 -8.39 2.93
C GLY A 120 -1.60 -7.44 4.04
N SER A 121 -1.31 -7.77 5.28
CA SER A 121 -1.63 -6.91 6.42
C SER A 121 -0.60 -5.77 6.55
N VAL A 122 0.68 -6.09 6.50
CA VAL A 122 1.81 -5.15 6.60
C VAL A 122 2.77 -5.42 5.44
N GLY A 123 3.58 -4.44 5.04
CA GLY A 123 4.62 -4.58 4.02
C GLY A 123 4.15 -4.41 2.57
N LYS A 124 2.86 -4.27 2.29
CA LYS A 124 2.33 -4.10 0.92
C LYS A 124 3.06 -3.02 0.11
N THR A 125 3.13 -1.81 0.65
CA THR A 125 3.74 -0.67 -0.03
C THR A 125 5.24 -0.87 -0.20
N THR A 126 5.94 -1.36 0.82
CA THR A 126 7.38 -1.67 0.74
C THR A 126 7.65 -2.73 -0.32
N THR A 127 6.90 -3.83 -0.31
CA THR A 127 7.02 -4.88 -1.34
C THR A 127 6.70 -4.33 -2.74
N LYS A 128 5.67 -3.51 -2.89
CA LYS A 128 5.31 -2.84 -4.16
C LYS A 128 6.44 -1.93 -4.65
N ASP A 129 7.06 -1.14 -3.75
CA ASP A 129 8.18 -0.25 -4.10
C ASP A 129 9.42 -1.07 -4.50
N MET A 130 9.74 -2.15 -3.78
CA MET A 130 10.81 -3.08 -4.14
C MET A 130 10.56 -3.77 -5.49
N LEU A 131 9.32 -4.18 -5.76
CA LEU A 131 8.94 -4.76 -7.04
C LEU A 131 9.08 -3.75 -8.18
N ALA A 132 8.62 -2.51 -7.97
CA ALA A 132 8.75 -1.47 -8.98
C ALA A 132 10.23 -1.18 -9.31
N ALA A 133 11.07 -1.07 -8.28
CA ALA A 133 12.51 -0.87 -8.46
C ALA A 133 13.19 -2.09 -9.13
N GLY A 134 12.96 -3.29 -8.59
CA GLY A 134 13.60 -4.50 -9.12
C GLY A 134 13.20 -4.84 -10.56
N LEU A 135 11.93 -4.70 -10.90
CA LEU A 135 11.44 -4.95 -12.25
C LEU A 135 11.90 -3.89 -13.25
N SER A 136 12.25 -2.67 -12.80
CA SER A 136 12.79 -1.63 -13.69
C SER A 136 14.12 -2.02 -14.33
N ALA A 137 14.85 -2.98 -13.74
CA ALA A 137 16.05 -3.56 -14.34
C ALA A 137 15.74 -4.44 -15.58
N GLY A 138 14.49 -4.85 -15.77
CA GLY A 138 14.04 -5.69 -16.90
C GLY A 138 13.19 -4.97 -17.94
N GLY A 139 12.60 -3.81 -17.61
CA GLY A 139 11.72 -3.10 -18.53
C GLY A 139 10.99 -1.92 -17.89
N LYS A 140 10.06 -1.34 -18.63
CA LYS A 140 9.24 -0.25 -18.11
C LYS A 140 8.23 -0.75 -17.08
N VAL A 141 8.19 -0.09 -15.93
CA VAL A 141 7.29 -0.42 -14.82
C VAL A 141 6.34 0.72 -14.55
N HIS A 142 5.05 0.38 -14.44
CA HIS A 142 4.05 1.24 -13.84
C HIS A 142 3.62 0.65 -12.49
N ALA A 143 3.51 1.45 -11.44
CA ALA A 143 3.15 0.95 -10.12
C ALA A 143 2.15 1.87 -9.42
N THR A 144 1.37 1.30 -8.49
CA THR A 144 0.47 2.07 -7.62
C THR A 144 1.23 3.21 -6.94
N SER A 145 0.72 4.42 -7.09
CA SER A 145 1.24 5.61 -6.42
C SER A 145 0.62 5.79 -5.04
N GLY A 146 1.44 6.14 -4.05
CA GLY A 146 0.96 6.36 -2.68
C GLY A 146 0.21 5.15 -2.11
N ASN A 147 -1.02 5.38 -1.63
CA ASN A 147 -1.92 4.37 -1.07
C ASN A 147 -3.16 4.12 -1.94
N HIS A 148 -3.09 4.34 -3.25
CA HIS A 148 -4.20 4.13 -4.17
C HIS A 148 -4.47 2.64 -4.39
N ASN A 149 -4.82 1.92 -3.33
CA ASN A 149 -4.92 0.46 -3.28
C ASN A 149 -6.35 -0.08 -3.12
N ASN A 150 -7.35 0.81 -3.00
CA ASN A 150 -8.77 0.43 -2.98
C ASN A 150 -9.35 0.31 -4.40
N LEU A 151 -10.66 0.04 -4.51
CA LEU A 151 -11.36 -0.14 -5.80
C LEU A 151 -11.12 1.00 -6.78
N ILE A 152 -11.20 2.24 -6.32
CA ILE A 152 -10.99 3.43 -7.17
C ILE A 152 -9.50 3.60 -7.47
N GLY A 153 -8.66 3.61 -6.44
CA GLY A 153 -7.23 3.88 -6.57
C GLY A 153 -6.48 2.88 -7.46
N MET A 154 -6.76 1.58 -7.30
CA MET A 154 -6.18 0.55 -8.16
C MET A 154 -6.67 0.68 -9.60
N SER A 155 -7.96 1.00 -9.81
CA SER A 155 -8.48 1.24 -11.16
C SER A 155 -7.81 2.45 -11.82
N MET A 156 -7.59 3.54 -11.07
CA MET A 156 -6.85 4.70 -11.56
C MET A 156 -5.39 4.35 -11.87
N THR A 157 -4.75 3.49 -11.07
CA THR A 157 -3.42 2.96 -11.38
C THR A 157 -3.41 2.26 -12.74
N LEU A 158 -4.37 1.38 -13.02
CA LEU A 158 -4.45 0.69 -14.32
C LEU A 158 -4.71 1.67 -15.47
N LEU A 159 -5.61 2.65 -15.28
CA LEU A 159 -5.95 3.62 -16.31
C LEU A 159 -4.83 4.61 -16.62
N SER A 160 -3.90 4.83 -15.69
CA SER A 160 -2.71 5.65 -15.90
C SER A 160 -1.51 4.88 -16.48
N ALA A 161 -1.56 3.53 -16.51
CA ALA A 161 -0.52 2.72 -17.13
C ALA A 161 -0.48 2.92 -18.65
N ASP A 162 0.73 3.02 -19.18
CA ASP A 162 0.99 3.19 -20.62
C ASP A 162 0.95 1.83 -21.35
N ALA A 163 0.46 1.81 -22.57
CA ALA A 163 0.49 0.61 -23.39
C ALA A 163 1.92 0.08 -23.66
N SER A 164 2.95 0.93 -23.50
CA SER A 164 4.36 0.55 -23.62
C SER A 164 4.98 0.06 -22.32
N ASP A 165 4.24 0.04 -21.20
CA ASP A 165 4.74 -0.57 -19.97
C ASP A 165 4.79 -2.09 -20.13
N GLU A 166 5.82 -2.70 -19.55
CA GLU A 166 6.01 -4.15 -19.58
C GLU A 166 5.47 -4.77 -18.30
N PHE A 167 5.71 -4.09 -17.18
CA PHE A 167 5.29 -4.53 -15.87
C PHE A 167 4.32 -3.53 -15.24
N VAL A 168 3.26 -4.05 -14.61
CA VAL A 168 2.32 -3.25 -13.83
C VAL A 168 2.24 -3.84 -12.44
N VAL A 169 2.57 -3.06 -11.42
CA VAL A 169 2.55 -3.49 -10.01
C VAL A 169 1.39 -2.80 -9.29
N CYS A 170 0.37 -3.58 -8.93
CA CYS A 170 -0.81 -3.09 -8.25
C CYS A 170 -0.80 -3.46 -6.76
N GLU A 171 -0.73 -2.46 -5.89
CA GLU A 171 -1.07 -2.65 -4.48
C GLU A 171 -2.59 -2.83 -4.36
N MET A 172 -3.02 -3.91 -3.70
CA MET A 172 -4.42 -4.31 -3.57
C MET A 172 -4.78 -4.42 -2.09
N GLY A 173 -5.37 -3.35 -1.57
CA GLY A 173 -5.88 -3.26 -0.21
C GLY A 173 -7.30 -3.79 -0.11
N MET A 174 -7.74 -4.11 1.11
CA MET A 174 -9.12 -4.45 1.41
C MET A 174 -9.43 -4.17 2.88
N ASP A 175 -10.66 -3.79 3.14
CA ASP A 175 -11.23 -3.58 4.47
C ASP A 175 -12.31 -4.62 4.77
N HIS A 176 -12.94 -5.19 3.75
CA HIS A 176 -14.03 -6.17 3.83
C HIS A 176 -13.79 -7.36 2.89
N ALA A 177 -14.41 -8.49 3.23
CA ALA A 177 -14.45 -9.65 2.34
C ALA A 177 -15.16 -9.32 1.01
N GLY A 178 -14.68 -9.89 -0.10
CA GLY A 178 -15.19 -9.65 -1.45
C GLY A 178 -14.54 -8.50 -2.19
N GLU A 179 -13.87 -7.56 -1.51
CA GLU A 179 -13.22 -6.44 -2.17
C GLU A 179 -12.03 -6.88 -3.04
N LEU A 180 -11.19 -7.78 -2.52
CA LEU A 180 -10.09 -8.34 -3.31
C LEU A 180 -10.59 -9.17 -4.50
N THR A 181 -11.71 -9.84 -4.39
CA THR A 181 -12.36 -10.51 -5.52
C THR A 181 -12.67 -9.52 -6.64
N ARG A 182 -13.23 -8.35 -6.32
CA ARG A 182 -13.53 -7.29 -7.29
C ARG A 182 -12.24 -6.71 -7.90
N LEU A 183 -11.25 -6.39 -7.06
CA LEU A 183 -9.95 -5.89 -7.51
C LEU A 183 -9.25 -6.90 -8.43
N ALA A 184 -9.23 -8.18 -8.04
CA ALA A 184 -8.60 -9.24 -8.80
C ALA A 184 -9.30 -9.49 -10.15
N ALA A 185 -10.62 -9.39 -10.21
CA ALA A 185 -11.39 -9.51 -11.45
C ALA A 185 -11.03 -8.41 -12.47
N VAL A 186 -10.74 -7.20 -12.00
CA VAL A 186 -10.32 -6.06 -12.83
C VAL A 186 -8.84 -6.18 -13.22
N ALA A 187 -7.95 -6.37 -12.25
CA ALA A 187 -6.50 -6.38 -12.45
C ALA A 187 -6.03 -7.64 -13.18
N ARG A 188 -6.63 -8.81 -12.89
CA ARG A 188 -6.25 -10.12 -13.43
C ARG A 188 -4.75 -10.36 -13.30
N PRO A 189 -4.24 -10.51 -12.06
CA PRO A 189 -2.81 -10.66 -11.82
C PRO A 189 -2.24 -11.90 -12.51
N ASP A 190 -1.07 -11.76 -13.12
CA ASP A 190 -0.27 -12.88 -13.59
C ASP A 190 0.51 -13.51 -12.43
N LEU A 191 1.04 -12.66 -11.54
CA LEU A 191 1.64 -13.04 -10.27
C LEU A 191 0.93 -12.33 -9.12
N ALA A 192 0.76 -13.01 -8.00
CA ALA A 192 0.22 -12.42 -6.78
C ALA A 192 1.19 -12.61 -5.61
N VAL A 193 1.28 -11.60 -4.76
CA VAL A 193 2.09 -11.62 -3.54
C VAL A 193 1.19 -11.38 -2.34
N ILE A 194 1.23 -12.29 -1.35
CA ILE A 194 0.65 -12.08 -0.03
C ILE A 194 1.81 -11.89 0.95
N THR A 195 2.00 -10.66 1.46
CA THR A 195 3.14 -10.35 2.33
C THR A 195 3.05 -11.08 3.67
N ASN A 196 1.92 -10.94 4.34
CA ASN A 196 1.61 -11.63 5.60
C ASN A 196 0.13 -11.55 5.95
N VAL A 197 -0.28 -12.32 6.98
CA VAL A 197 -1.61 -12.28 7.59
C VAL A 197 -1.46 -11.85 9.05
N GLY A 198 -1.66 -10.57 9.32
CA GLY A 198 -1.64 -9.97 10.66
C GLY A 198 -3.04 -9.69 11.20
N THR A 199 -3.17 -8.58 11.93
CA THR A 199 -4.41 -8.14 12.58
C THR A 199 -5.00 -6.85 11.97
N SER A 200 -4.46 -6.34 10.87
CA SER A 200 -5.03 -5.18 10.17
C SER A 200 -6.45 -5.49 9.71
N HIS A 201 -7.37 -4.55 9.94
CA HIS A 201 -8.80 -4.68 9.61
C HIS A 201 -9.55 -5.79 10.40
N ILE A 202 -8.99 -6.25 11.54
CA ILE A 202 -9.61 -7.32 12.34
C ILE A 202 -10.99 -6.89 12.88
N GLY A 203 -11.17 -5.60 13.13
CA GLY A 203 -12.47 -5.05 13.56
C GLY A 203 -13.58 -5.25 12.53
N ASN A 204 -13.25 -5.26 11.23
CA ASN A 204 -14.21 -5.46 10.14
C ASN A 204 -14.39 -6.94 9.80
N LEU A 205 -13.35 -7.76 9.94
CA LEU A 205 -13.30 -9.15 9.50
C LEU A 205 -13.47 -10.16 10.64
N GLY A 206 -13.31 -9.73 11.90
CA GLY A 206 -13.58 -10.50 13.10
C GLY A 206 -12.48 -11.48 13.53
N SER A 207 -11.64 -11.99 12.61
CA SER A 207 -10.57 -12.93 12.96
C SER A 207 -9.41 -12.90 11.97
N ARG A 208 -8.22 -13.38 12.41
CA ARG A 208 -7.05 -13.55 11.51
C ARG A 208 -7.33 -14.56 10.39
N GLU A 209 -8.14 -15.58 10.64
CA GLU A 209 -8.54 -16.55 9.62
C GLU A 209 -9.41 -15.87 8.54
N ALA A 210 -10.39 -15.03 8.93
CA ALA A 210 -11.19 -14.27 7.98
C ALA A 210 -10.32 -13.29 7.17
N ILE A 211 -9.30 -12.67 7.80
CA ILE A 211 -8.31 -11.86 7.10
C ILE A 211 -7.53 -12.69 6.08
N ALA A 212 -7.12 -13.91 6.43
CA ALA A 212 -6.42 -14.81 5.51
C ALA A 212 -7.29 -15.17 4.31
N ARG A 213 -8.56 -15.51 4.54
CA ARG A 213 -9.55 -15.82 3.49
C ARG A 213 -9.77 -14.62 2.57
N ALA A 214 -9.99 -13.44 3.13
CA ALA A 214 -10.16 -12.21 2.35
C ALA A 214 -8.92 -11.88 1.50
N LYS A 215 -7.68 -12.07 2.03
CA LYS A 215 -6.46 -11.87 1.24
C LYS A 215 -6.26 -12.93 0.15
N ALA A 216 -6.69 -14.17 0.39
CA ALA A 216 -6.62 -15.25 -0.58
C ALA A 216 -7.55 -15.04 -1.78
N GLU A 217 -8.55 -14.16 -1.67
CA GLU A 217 -9.44 -13.78 -2.78
C GLU A 217 -8.66 -13.23 -4.00
N ILE A 218 -7.43 -12.76 -3.83
CA ILE A 218 -6.57 -12.32 -4.94
C ILE A 218 -6.39 -13.43 -6.00
N CYS A 219 -6.46 -14.69 -5.59
CA CYS A 219 -6.38 -15.84 -6.48
C CYS A 219 -7.54 -15.92 -7.48
N SER A 220 -8.71 -15.36 -7.17
CA SER A 220 -9.90 -15.43 -8.01
C SER A 220 -9.76 -14.77 -9.38
N GLY A 221 -8.88 -13.79 -9.50
CA GLY A 221 -8.60 -13.09 -10.77
C GLY A 221 -7.44 -13.69 -11.57
N MET A 222 -6.70 -14.63 -11.01
CA MET A 222 -5.53 -15.24 -11.63
C MET A 222 -5.92 -16.38 -12.60
N ARG A 223 -5.03 -16.67 -13.54
CA ARG A 223 -5.15 -17.87 -14.39
C ARG A 223 -4.51 -19.07 -13.71
N ALA A 224 -4.88 -20.27 -14.13
CA ALA A 224 -4.13 -21.46 -13.73
C ALA A 224 -2.66 -21.39 -14.20
N SER A 225 -1.75 -21.96 -13.42
CA SER A 225 -0.32 -21.89 -13.69
C SER A 225 0.14 -22.59 -14.98
N ASP A 226 -0.68 -23.48 -15.51
CA ASP A 226 -0.47 -24.24 -16.74
C ASP A 226 -1.34 -23.73 -17.92
N ASP A 227 -2.04 -22.60 -17.76
CA ASP A 227 -2.80 -21.98 -18.84
C ASP A 227 -1.84 -21.53 -19.97
N ALA A 228 -1.88 -22.23 -21.09
CA ALA A 228 -1.04 -21.95 -22.26
C ALA A 228 -1.27 -20.55 -22.88
N ARG A 229 -2.35 -19.86 -22.51
CA ARG A 229 -2.63 -18.49 -22.97
C ARG A 229 -1.94 -17.43 -22.13
N ALA A 230 -1.35 -17.81 -20.99
CA ALA A 230 -0.61 -16.89 -20.13
C ALA A 230 0.79 -16.66 -20.73
N SER A 231 1.19 -15.39 -20.84
CA SER A 231 2.56 -15.01 -21.22
C SER A 231 3.59 -15.45 -20.17
N VAL A 232 3.17 -15.47 -18.91
CA VAL A 232 3.94 -15.95 -17.77
C VAL A 232 3.07 -16.91 -16.96
N PRO A 233 3.58 -18.13 -16.62
CA PRO A 233 2.85 -19.04 -15.75
C PRO A 233 2.59 -18.41 -14.38
N SER A 234 1.32 -18.32 -14.01
CA SER A 234 0.88 -17.68 -12.77
C SER A 234 1.47 -18.33 -11.52
N ARG A 235 1.76 -17.53 -10.52
CA ARG A 235 2.22 -17.97 -9.19
C ARG A 235 1.64 -17.11 -8.10
N LEU A 236 1.25 -17.74 -6.99
CA LEU A 236 1.07 -17.08 -5.72
C LEU A 236 2.38 -17.16 -4.95
N ILE A 237 2.89 -16.03 -4.49
CA ILE A 237 4.15 -15.93 -3.77
C ILE A 237 3.83 -15.46 -2.34
N MET A 238 4.33 -16.19 -1.33
CA MET A 238 4.14 -15.88 0.08
C MET A 238 5.29 -16.39 0.92
N THR A 239 5.41 -15.91 2.15
CA THR A 239 6.42 -16.37 3.09
C THR A 239 6.11 -17.77 3.60
N SER A 240 7.15 -18.54 3.95
CA SER A 240 7.02 -19.91 4.46
C SER A 240 6.49 -19.96 5.91
N ASP A 241 6.66 -18.89 6.66
CA ASP A 241 6.22 -18.72 8.05
C ASP A 241 4.80 -18.14 8.17
N ASN A 242 4.07 -18.03 7.09
CA ASN A 242 2.68 -17.59 7.13
C ASN A 242 1.78 -18.66 7.77
N ASP A 243 1.25 -18.39 8.97
CA ASP A 243 0.41 -19.30 9.76
C ASP A 243 -0.77 -19.89 8.95
N PHE A 244 -1.29 -19.11 7.98
CA PHE A 244 -2.41 -19.47 7.14
C PHE A 244 -1.98 -19.95 5.74
N GLY A 245 -0.69 -20.17 5.53
CA GLY A 245 -0.16 -20.56 4.24
C GLY A 245 -0.79 -21.82 3.67
N THR A 246 -1.03 -22.84 4.50
CA THR A 246 -1.68 -24.09 4.12
C THR A 246 -3.15 -23.88 3.74
N LEU A 247 -3.88 -23.08 4.52
CA LEU A 247 -5.29 -22.72 4.23
C LEU A 247 -5.40 -22.01 2.88
N ILE A 248 -4.57 -20.99 2.66
CA ILE A 248 -4.57 -20.20 1.42
C ILE A 248 -4.26 -21.11 0.21
N GLU A 249 -3.29 -21.99 0.35
CA GLU A 249 -2.91 -22.92 -0.71
C GLU A 249 -4.01 -23.93 -1.01
N SER A 250 -4.52 -24.61 0.03
CA SER A 250 -5.48 -25.72 -0.17
C SER A 250 -6.88 -25.26 -0.56
N GLU A 251 -7.36 -24.11 -0.06
CA GLU A 251 -8.72 -23.66 -0.30
C GLU A 251 -8.87 -22.66 -1.45
N TYR A 252 -7.78 -21.96 -1.85
CA TYR A 252 -7.84 -20.90 -2.87
C TYR A 252 -6.89 -21.14 -4.04
N ALA A 253 -5.59 -21.36 -3.81
CA ALA A 253 -4.63 -21.46 -4.89
C ALA A 253 -4.76 -22.80 -5.64
N ALA A 254 -4.76 -23.93 -4.95
CA ALA A 254 -4.82 -25.25 -5.56
C ALA A 254 -6.13 -25.51 -6.34
N PRO A 255 -7.33 -25.14 -5.83
CA PRO A 255 -8.56 -25.27 -6.61
C PRO A 255 -8.60 -24.41 -7.87
N ALA A 256 -7.89 -23.27 -7.87
CA ALA A 256 -7.71 -22.39 -9.04
C ALA A 256 -6.58 -22.85 -9.97
N GLY A 257 -5.90 -23.95 -9.68
CA GLY A 257 -4.75 -24.43 -10.44
C GLY A 257 -3.50 -23.56 -10.32
N ILE A 258 -3.42 -22.72 -9.27
CA ILE A 258 -2.31 -21.78 -9.04
C ILE A 258 -1.27 -22.48 -8.17
N LYS A 259 -0.03 -22.54 -8.65
CA LYS A 259 1.10 -23.06 -7.87
C LYS A 259 1.63 -21.97 -6.93
N VAL A 260 1.94 -22.39 -5.71
CA VAL A 260 2.52 -21.52 -4.68
C VAL A 260 4.05 -21.57 -4.74
N MET A 261 4.69 -20.40 -4.61
CA MET A 261 6.13 -20.25 -4.43
C MET A 261 6.36 -19.66 -3.03
N ARG A 262 7.15 -20.34 -2.22
CA ARG A 262 7.46 -19.90 -0.85
C ARG A 262 8.84 -19.26 -0.77
N VAL A 263 8.93 -18.22 0.04
CA VAL A 263 10.19 -17.55 0.39
C VAL A 263 10.36 -17.54 1.91
N GLY A 264 11.59 -17.50 2.40
CA GLY A 264 11.83 -17.51 3.85
C GLY A 264 13.24 -17.92 4.21
N MET A 265 13.39 -18.67 5.30
CA MET A 265 14.71 -19.08 5.82
C MET A 265 14.99 -20.59 5.69
N THR A 266 14.01 -21.39 5.27
CA THR A 266 14.16 -22.85 5.16
C THR A 266 14.67 -23.26 3.78
N GLU A 267 15.30 -24.45 3.69
CA GLU A 267 15.87 -24.98 2.45
C GLU A 267 14.83 -25.27 1.36
N GLU A 268 13.58 -25.44 1.74
CA GLU A 268 12.45 -25.69 0.82
C GLU A 268 11.98 -24.42 0.10
N CYS A 269 12.45 -23.25 0.56
CA CYS A 269 12.07 -21.99 -0.05
C CYS A 269 12.74 -21.78 -1.42
N ALA A 270 11.97 -21.26 -2.36
CA ALA A 270 12.46 -20.91 -3.69
C ALA A 270 13.51 -19.79 -3.67
N VAL A 271 13.33 -18.82 -2.76
CA VAL A 271 14.31 -17.79 -2.40
C VAL A 271 14.40 -17.77 -0.88
N ARG A 272 15.61 -17.91 -0.35
CA ARG A 272 15.85 -17.96 1.08
C ARG A 272 16.86 -16.92 1.54
N ALA A 273 16.63 -16.37 2.73
CA ALA A 273 17.64 -15.61 3.45
C ALA A 273 18.56 -16.58 4.21
N GLY A 274 19.86 -16.29 4.14
CA GLY A 274 20.88 -16.89 5.00
C GLY A 274 21.18 -15.97 6.19
N SER A 275 22.39 -15.38 6.22
CA SER A 275 22.76 -14.42 7.26
C SER A 275 22.10 -13.06 7.06
N VAL A 276 21.64 -12.45 8.16
CA VAL A 276 21.20 -11.06 8.21
C VAL A 276 21.99 -10.33 9.28
N THR A 277 22.67 -9.25 8.90
CA THR A 277 23.41 -8.40 9.83
C THR A 277 22.92 -6.96 9.69
N LEU A 278 22.89 -6.22 10.79
CA LEU A 278 22.52 -4.81 10.79
C LEU A 278 23.75 -3.95 10.99
N ASP A 279 23.82 -2.83 10.28
CA ASP A 279 24.80 -1.79 10.55
C ASP A 279 24.34 -0.84 11.69
N ASP A 280 25.14 0.17 11.99
CA ASP A 280 24.87 1.15 13.04
C ASP A 280 23.60 2.00 12.80
N GLU A 281 23.17 2.13 11.56
CA GLU A 281 21.95 2.80 11.15
C GLU A 281 20.74 1.83 11.05
N GLY A 282 20.95 0.57 11.43
CA GLY A 282 19.93 -0.47 11.40
C GLY A 282 19.63 -1.02 10.00
N MET A 283 20.48 -0.73 9.01
CA MET A 283 20.30 -1.22 7.64
C MET A 283 20.72 -2.69 7.54
N PRO A 284 19.87 -3.58 7.01
CA PRO A 284 20.18 -4.99 6.93
C PRO A 284 21.03 -5.29 5.69
N THR A 285 22.15 -6.01 5.91
CA THR A 285 22.84 -6.75 4.87
C THR A 285 22.41 -8.20 4.94
N VAL A 286 21.84 -8.71 3.86
CA VAL A 286 21.28 -10.05 3.77
C VAL A 286 21.98 -10.87 2.69
N SER A 287 22.36 -12.12 3.00
CA SER A 287 22.68 -13.12 2.00
C SER A 287 21.39 -13.80 1.56
N ILE A 288 21.18 -13.91 0.26
CA ILE A 288 20.04 -14.62 -0.30
C ILE A 288 20.51 -15.72 -1.24
N ALA A 289 19.82 -16.85 -1.23
CA ALA A 289 20.08 -17.98 -2.11
C ALA A 289 18.79 -18.36 -2.86
N PHE A 290 18.92 -18.65 -4.14
CA PHE A 290 17.85 -19.12 -5.01
C PHE A 290 17.95 -20.64 -5.20
N ALA A 291 16.82 -21.30 -5.44
CA ALA A 291 16.77 -22.75 -5.62
C ALA A 291 17.59 -23.25 -6.81
N ASP A 292 17.99 -22.38 -7.74
CA ASP A 292 18.91 -22.70 -8.87
C ASP A 292 20.40 -22.57 -8.51
N GLY A 293 20.73 -22.29 -7.25
CA GLY A 293 22.09 -22.18 -6.74
C GLY A 293 22.75 -20.80 -6.86
N CYS A 294 22.03 -19.79 -7.40
CA CYS A 294 22.54 -18.42 -7.38
C CYS A 294 22.50 -17.84 -5.97
N GLU A 295 23.53 -17.11 -5.59
CA GLU A 295 23.61 -16.40 -4.31
C GLU A 295 23.94 -14.93 -4.52
N LEU A 296 23.38 -14.06 -3.68
CA LEU A 296 23.64 -12.61 -3.68
C LEU A 296 23.81 -12.13 -2.22
N PHE A 297 24.58 -11.06 -2.07
CA PHE A 297 24.69 -10.29 -0.84
C PHE A 297 24.20 -8.88 -1.11
N VAL A 298 23.22 -8.41 -0.36
CA VAL A 298 22.54 -7.13 -0.62
C VAL A 298 22.37 -6.36 0.68
N THR A 299 22.76 -5.10 0.69
CA THR A 299 22.42 -4.17 1.77
C THR A 299 21.18 -3.38 1.36
N LEU A 300 20.13 -3.44 2.18
CA LEU A 300 18.88 -2.73 1.91
C LEU A 300 18.93 -1.35 2.56
N ASP A 301 18.43 -0.33 1.86
CA ASP A 301 18.31 1.03 2.37
C ASP A 301 16.96 1.26 3.10
N VAL A 302 16.49 0.27 3.85
CA VAL A 302 15.31 0.35 4.74
C VAL A 302 15.70 -0.32 6.06
N PRO A 303 15.61 0.39 7.21
CA PRO A 303 16.10 -0.15 8.47
C PRO A 303 15.23 -1.29 9.00
N GLY A 304 15.88 -2.25 9.64
CA GLY A 304 15.27 -3.38 10.35
C GLY A 304 15.21 -4.68 9.57
N THR A 305 15.24 -5.79 10.31
CA THR A 305 15.21 -7.14 9.72
C THR A 305 13.83 -7.53 9.17
N HIS A 306 12.77 -6.86 9.63
CA HIS A 306 11.40 -7.13 9.19
C HIS A 306 11.14 -6.80 7.71
N VAL A 307 12.04 -6.05 7.05
CA VAL A 307 11.98 -5.76 5.61
C VAL A 307 12.51 -6.90 4.75
N VAL A 308 13.30 -7.82 5.35
CA VAL A 308 13.90 -8.94 4.61
C VAL A 308 12.86 -9.84 3.96
N PRO A 309 11.75 -10.25 4.61
CA PRO A 309 10.67 -10.98 3.94
C PRO A 309 10.10 -10.26 2.71
N ASP A 310 9.88 -8.94 2.78
CA ASP A 310 9.38 -8.15 1.65
C ASP A 310 10.37 -8.18 0.48
N PHE A 311 11.67 -8.08 0.77
CA PHE A 311 12.74 -8.21 -0.22
C PHE A 311 12.79 -9.60 -0.85
N LEU A 312 12.67 -10.68 -0.07
CA LEU A 312 12.62 -12.04 -0.62
C LEU A 312 11.42 -12.25 -1.55
N LEU A 313 10.24 -11.70 -1.19
CA LEU A 313 9.04 -11.74 -2.02
C LEU A 313 9.28 -11.02 -3.36
N ALA A 314 9.88 -9.83 -3.33
CA ALA A 314 10.22 -9.08 -4.53
C ALA A 314 11.22 -9.84 -5.41
N MET A 315 12.29 -10.39 -4.82
CA MET A 315 13.31 -11.15 -5.54
C MET A 315 12.76 -12.47 -6.13
N ALA A 316 11.76 -13.07 -5.51
CA ALA A 316 11.08 -14.24 -6.07
C ALA A 316 10.28 -13.89 -7.34
N VAL A 317 9.63 -12.73 -7.37
CA VAL A 317 8.96 -12.21 -8.58
C VAL A 317 9.99 -11.90 -9.67
N VAL A 318 11.06 -11.17 -9.33
CA VAL A 318 12.19 -10.84 -10.23
C VAL A 318 12.74 -12.11 -10.88
N TRP A 319 13.07 -13.12 -10.07
CA TRP A 319 13.56 -14.39 -10.56
C TRP A 319 12.56 -15.10 -11.47
N ARG A 320 11.28 -15.10 -11.06
CA ARG A 320 10.21 -15.76 -11.81
C ARG A 320 10.00 -15.14 -13.19
N LEU A 321 10.24 -13.86 -13.34
CA LEU A 321 10.10 -13.10 -14.58
C LEU A 321 11.38 -13.07 -15.42
N GLY A 322 12.47 -13.70 -14.95
CA GLY A 322 13.74 -13.78 -15.66
C GLY A 322 14.48 -12.45 -15.75
N VAL A 323 14.14 -11.48 -14.88
CA VAL A 323 14.89 -10.23 -14.77
C VAL A 323 16.24 -10.51 -14.11
N ASP A 324 17.28 -9.80 -14.53
CA ASP A 324 18.62 -9.94 -13.94
C ASP A 324 18.58 -9.64 -12.45
N ARG A 325 18.95 -10.63 -11.64
CA ARG A 325 18.79 -10.58 -10.18
C ARG A 325 19.77 -9.63 -9.52
N ALA A 326 20.97 -9.49 -10.05
CA ALA A 326 21.98 -8.58 -9.48
C ALA A 326 21.58 -7.13 -9.73
N ASN A 327 21.22 -6.79 -10.97
CA ASN A 327 20.74 -5.45 -11.30
C ASN A 327 19.44 -5.10 -10.56
N ALA A 328 18.54 -6.06 -10.40
CA ALA A 328 17.30 -5.86 -9.65
C ALA A 328 17.57 -5.62 -8.15
N ALA A 329 18.46 -6.38 -7.55
CA ALA A 329 18.85 -6.22 -6.15
C ALA A 329 19.52 -4.85 -5.92
N GLU A 330 20.39 -4.40 -6.84
CA GLU A 330 20.99 -3.08 -6.81
C GLU A 330 19.93 -1.97 -6.93
N ALA A 331 18.98 -2.11 -7.85
CA ALA A 331 17.88 -1.14 -8.00
C ALA A 331 17.01 -1.06 -6.74
N ILE A 332 16.74 -2.19 -6.09
CA ILE A 332 15.99 -2.23 -4.82
C ILE A 332 16.77 -1.54 -3.69
N SER A 333 18.08 -1.75 -3.59
CA SER A 333 18.90 -1.15 -2.54
C SER A 333 19.03 0.38 -2.66
N HIS A 334 18.70 0.96 -3.81
CA HIS A 334 18.71 2.40 -4.05
C HIS A 334 17.34 2.99 -4.38
N MET A 335 16.26 2.26 -4.09
CA MET A 335 14.91 2.72 -4.42
C MET A 335 14.51 3.96 -3.63
N PRO A 336 13.73 4.90 -4.21
CA PRO A 336 13.13 5.98 -3.46
C PRO A 336 12.13 5.41 -2.44
N ARG A 337 12.19 5.89 -1.21
CA ARG A 337 11.29 5.43 -0.14
C ARG A 337 9.95 6.17 -0.18
N THR A 338 8.88 5.46 0.08
CA THR A 338 7.59 6.10 0.40
C THR A 338 7.71 6.77 1.77
N GLY A 339 7.45 8.07 1.85
CA GLY A 339 7.56 8.85 3.08
C GLY A 339 6.70 8.33 4.23
N MET A 340 7.06 8.69 5.45
CA MET A 340 6.38 8.29 6.70
C MET A 340 6.32 6.76 6.92
N ARG A 341 7.28 6.01 6.36
CA ARG A 341 7.42 4.54 6.54
C ARG A 341 8.85 4.22 6.92
N LEU A 342 9.13 4.23 8.22
CA LEU A 342 10.46 4.11 8.80
C LEU A 342 11.47 5.07 8.17
N GLU A 343 11.00 6.25 7.79
CA GLU A 343 11.81 7.29 7.19
C GLU A 343 12.69 7.96 8.26
N VAL A 344 14.00 7.81 8.14
CA VAL A 344 14.94 8.41 9.09
C VAL A 344 15.20 9.87 8.69
N LYS A 345 14.72 10.81 9.49
CA LYS A 345 14.84 12.25 9.30
C LYS A 345 15.88 12.84 10.24
N ARG A 346 16.62 13.83 9.77
CA ARG A 346 17.65 14.55 10.52
C ARG A 346 17.56 16.04 10.25
N ALA A 347 17.68 16.85 11.29
CA ALA A 347 17.86 18.29 11.21
C ALA A 347 18.92 18.71 12.23
N ALA A 348 19.63 19.81 11.96
CA ALA A 348 20.72 20.30 12.83
C ALA A 348 20.16 20.68 14.21
N GLY A 349 20.79 20.18 15.27
CA GLY A 349 20.36 20.44 16.66
C GLY A 349 19.10 19.72 17.09
N CYS A 350 18.54 18.83 16.25
CA CYS A 350 17.33 18.07 16.54
C CYS A 350 17.65 16.56 16.68
N PRO A 351 16.78 15.78 17.35
CA PRO A 351 16.93 14.32 17.41
C PRO A 351 16.84 13.70 16.03
N ARG A 352 17.40 12.49 15.88
CA ARG A 352 17.09 11.64 14.75
C ARG A 352 15.68 11.11 14.92
N VAL A 353 14.82 11.30 13.91
CA VAL A 353 13.43 10.84 13.94
C VAL A 353 13.22 9.72 12.94
N ILE A 354 12.76 8.57 13.42
CA ILE A 354 12.22 7.49 12.60
C ILE A 354 10.74 7.79 12.43
N ASP A 355 10.38 8.41 11.31
CA ASP A 355 8.99 8.73 11.00
C ASP A 355 8.31 7.52 10.37
N ASP A 356 7.44 6.87 11.13
CA ASP A 356 6.58 5.75 10.72
C ASP A 356 5.10 6.08 11.00
N SER A 357 4.75 7.35 10.82
CA SER A 357 3.45 7.93 11.21
C SER A 357 2.34 7.75 10.17
N TYR A 358 2.61 7.06 9.04
CA TYR A 358 1.60 6.87 7.99
C TYR A 358 0.41 6.05 8.47
N ASN A 359 0.66 4.88 9.07
CA ASN A 359 -0.36 4.00 9.64
C ASN A 359 0.25 3.05 10.68
N ALA A 360 -0.61 2.40 11.47
CA ALA A 360 -0.19 1.47 12.49
C ALA A 360 -1.05 0.20 12.52
N SER A 361 -0.42 -0.90 12.90
CA SER A 361 -1.04 -2.13 13.36
C SER A 361 -0.18 -2.69 14.49
N PRO A 362 -0.68 -3.60 15.34
CA PRO A 362 0.11 -4.16 16.44
C PRO A 362 1.45 -4.74 15.98
N ASN A 363 1.45 -5.50 14.88
CA ASN A 363 2.67 -6.08 14.31
C ASN A 363 3.65 -5.02 13.80
N SER A 364 3.15 -3.99 13.12
CA SER A 364 4.02 -2.93 12.61
C SER A 364 4.57 -2.04 13.72
N MET A 365 3.84 -1.86 14.83
CA MET A 365 4.34 -1.18 16.04
C MET A 365 5.52 -1.96 16.63
N ALA A 366 5.38 -3.28 16.78
CA ALA A 366 6.46 -4.13 17.29
C ALA A 366 7.70 -4.06 16.40
N GLY A 367 7.54 -4.19 15.08
CA GLY A 367 8.66 -4.07 14.13
C GLY A 367 9.36 -2.71 14.17
N ALA A 368 8.61 -1.61 14.31
CA ALA A 368 9.18 -0.27 14.42
C ALA A 368 9.95 -0.07 15.74
N LEU A 369 9.46 -0.64 16.85
CA LEU A 369 10.18 -0.64 18.13
C LEU A 369 11.48 -1.46 18.03
N ASP A 370 11.49 -2.57 17.28
CA ASP A 370 12.72 -3.34 17.03
C ASP A 370 13.72 -2.52 16.23
N VAL A 371 13.28 -1.76 15.22
CA VAL A 371 14.13 -0.83 14.46
C VAL A 371 14.74 0.21 15.39
N LEU A 372 13.93 0.89 16.21
CA LEU A 372 14.43 1.88 17.18
C LEU A 372 15.52 1.30 18.07
N CYS A 373 15.36 0.05 18.50
CA CYS A 373 16.31 -0.60 19.41
C CYS A 373 17.56 -1.15 18.71
N SER A 374 17.48 -1.46 17.42
CA SER A 374 18.61 -1.98 16.64
C SER A 374 19.59 -0.89 16.18
N MET A 375 19.10 0.34 16.02
CA MET A 375 19.93 1.47 15.61
C MET A 375 20.84 1.96 16.73
N GLN A 376 22.06 2.35 16.39
CA GLN A 376 22.94 3.00 17.37
C GLN A 376 22.38 4.36 17.81
N CYS A 377 22.43 4.60 19.13
CA CYS A 377 21.98 5.83 19.75
C CYS A 377 22.98 6.24 20.84
N LYS A 378 23.47 7.48 20.76
CA LYS A 378 24.37 8.04 21.79
C LYS A 378 23.61 8.65 22.95
N GLY A 379 22.43 9.20 22.67
CA GLY A 379 21.52 9.79 23.65
C GLY A 379 20.43 8.81 24.08
N ARG A 380 19.19 9.32 24.22
CA ARG A 380 18.03 8.56 24.69
C ARG A 380 17.32 7.88 23.51
N ARG A 381 16.74 6.70 23.78
CA ARG A 381 15.79 6.03 22.91
C ARG A 381 14.38 6.38 23.31
N ILE A 382 13.64 7.02 22.40
CA ILE A 382 12.33 7.60 22.65
C ILE A 382 11.32 6.98 21.70
N ALA A 383 10.20 6.49 22.22
CA ALA A 383 9.08 6.03 21.43
C ALA A 383 7.86 6.93 21.66
N VAL A 384 7.35 7.54 20.58
CA VAL A 384 6.08 8.30 20.57
C VAL A 384 5.07 7.46 19.80
N LEU A 385 4.16 6.83 20.53
CA LEU A 385 3.21 5.86 20.00
C LEU A 385 1.78 6.38 20.17
N GLY A 386 1.01 6.35 19.10
CA GLY A 386 -0.41 6.71 19.14
C GLY A 386 -1.33 5.50 18.92
N GLU A 387 -2.63 5.78 18.93
CA GLU A 387 -3.66 4.77 18.76
C GLU A 387 -3.60 4.06 17.40
N ILE A 388 -4.10 2.82 17.39
CA ILE A 388 -4.23 1.95 16.24
C ILE A 388 -5.71 1.85 15.89
N GLY A 389 -6.06 2.18 14.65
CA GLY A 389 -7.43 2.09 14.14
C GLY A 389 -7.84 0.69 13.70
N GLU A 390 -9.13 0.52 13.46
CA GLU A 390 -9.73 -0.63 12.80
C GLU A 390 -9.59 -1.98 13.55
N LEU A 391 -9.41 -1.92 14.86
CA LEU A 391 -9.24 -3.11 15.71
C LEU A 391 -10.56 -3.63 16.32
N GLY A 392 -11.67 -2.86 16.23
CA GLY A 392 -12.96 -3.25 16.73
C GLY A 392 -12.95 -3.61 18.23
N GLU A 393 -13.62 -4.69 18.60
CA GLU A 393 -13.72 -5.16 20.00
C GLU A 393 -12.36 -5.59 20.57
N ASP A 394 -11.38 -5.92 19.72
CA ASP A 394 -10.04 -6.29 20.12
C ASP A 394 -9.13 -5.08 20.45
N ALA A 395 -9.59 -3.85 20.27
CA ALA A 395 -8.76 -2.65 20.36
C ALA A 395 -8.02 -2.55 21.71
N ALA A 396 -8.72 -2.66 22.82
CA ALA A 396 -8.11 -2.57 24.15
C ALA A 396 -7.02 -3.63 24.37
N ARG A 397 -7.31 -4.89 23.99
CA ARG A 397 -6.38 -6.01 24.12
C ARG A 397 -5.13 -5.84 23.26
N LEU A 398 -5.31 -5.43 22.01
CA LEU A 398 -4.20 -5.29 21.05
C LEU A 398 -3.32 -4.07 21.36
N HIS A 399 -3.88 -2.97 21.85
CA HIS A 399 -3.10 -1.84 22.40
C HIS A 399 -2.30 -2.27 23.63
N GLY A 400 -2.91 -3.09 24.52
CA GLY A 400 -2.19 -3.67 25.66
C GLY A 400 -0.98 -4.51 25.25
N TYR A 401 -1.08 -5.30 24.18
CA TYR A 401 0.07 -6.07 23.67
C TYR A 401 1.20 -5.17 23.20
N VAL A 402 0.88 -4.05 22.53
CA VAL A 402 1.91 -3.08 22.10
C VAL A 402 2.59 -2.43 23.30
N GLY A 403 1.81 -2.03 24.33
CA GLY A 403 2.36 -1.48 25.57
C GLY A 403 3.29 -2.46 26.30
N ALA A 404 2.85 -3.72 26.43
CA ALA A 404 3.67 -4.77 27.00
C ALA A 404 4.97 -5.02 26.20
N TYR A 405 4.88 -4.97 24.87
CA TYR A 405 6.05 -5.12 24.00
C TYR A 405 7.02 -3.94 24.14
N ALA A 406 6.50 -2.72 24.22
CA ALA A 406 7.29 -1.51 24.41
C ALA A 406 8.03 -1.54 25.78
N ALA A 407 7.38 -2.06 26.83
CA ALA A 407 7.97 -2.19 28.15
C ALA A 407 9.21 -3.13 28.19
N ALA A 408 9.26 -4.12 27.29
CA ALA A 408 10.39 -5.02 27.16
C ALA A 408 11.58 -4.42 26.37
N LYS A 409 11.45 -3.18 25.87
CA LYS A 409 12.49 -2.51 25.10
C LYS A 409 13.29 -1.53 25.96
N PRO A 410 14.59 -1.30 25.67
CA PRO A 410 15.43 -0.39 26.39
C PRO A 410 15.11 1.08 26.02
N LEU A 411 13.90 1.54 26.37
CA LEU A 411 13.45 2.89 26.13
C LEU A 411 13.78 3.80 27.33
N ASP A 412 14.17 5.03 27.02
CA ASP A 412 14.40 6.08 27.99
C ASP A 412 13.17 6.97 28.19
N LEU A 413 12.28 7.00 27.17
CA LEU A 413 11.00 7.67 27.24
C LEU A 413 9.99 6.92 26.35
N LEU A 414 8.81 6.68 26.90
CA LEU A 414 7.64 6.18 26.18
C LEU A 414 6.53 7.24 26.28
N ALA A 415 6.29 7.97 25.21
CA ALA A 415 5.21 8.93 25.10
C ALA A 415 4.03 8.28 24.37
N ILE A 416 2.87 8.26 25.00
CA ILE A 416 1.66 7.63 24.47
C ILE A 416 0.63 8.72 24.17
N VAL A 417 0.08 8.71 22.94
CA VAL A 417 -0.78 9.77 22.41
C VAL A 417 -2.14 9.20 22.00
N GLY A 418 -3.20 9.73 22.56
CA GLY A 418 -4.58 9.37 22.20
C GLY A 418 -5.51 9.27 23.42
N GLY A 419 -6.66 8.61 23.20
CA GLY A 419 -7.71 8.45 24.19
C GLY A 419 -7.63 7.11 24.94
N GLU A 420 -8.79 6.48 25.14
CA GLU A 420 -8.94 5.28 25.98
C GLU A 420 -8.06 4.10 25.54
N ASN A 421 -7.91 3.86 24.25
CA ASN A 421 -7.07 2.77 23.77
C ASN A 421 -5.57 3.03 23.99
N ALA A 422 -5.14 4.30 23.89
CA ALA A 422 -3.79 4.72 24.26
C ALA A 422 -3.55 4.49 25.76
N ASP A 423 -4.57 4.73 26.60
CA ASP A 423 -4.53 4.44 28.04
C ASP A 423 -4.25 2.96 28.32
N ARG A 424 -4.90 2.03 27.58
CA ARG A 424 -4.64 0.60 27.70
C ARG A 424 -3.19 0.22 27.35
N MET A 425 -2.60 0.92 26.39
CA MET A 425 -1.18 0.74 26.06
C MET A 425 -0.29 1.15 27.23
N ALA A 426 -0.56 2.32 27.84
CA ALA A 426 0.17 2.82 29.00
C ALA A 426 0.04 1.92 30.22
N GLU A 427 -1.18 1.50 30.57
CA GLU A 427 -1.48 0.60 31.67
C GLU A 427 -0.74 -0.74 31.53
N ALA A 428 -0.74 -1.32 30.33
CA ALA A 428 -0.03 -2.55 30.06
C ALA A 428 1.50 -2.40 30.18
N ALA A 429 2.06 -1.28 29.70
CA ALA A 429 3.48 -1.00 29.86
C ALA A 429 3.88 -0.92 31.34
N LEU A 430 3.12 -0.19 32.15
CA LEU A 430 3.35 -0.09 33.61
C LEU A 430 3.20 -1.46 34.30
N THR A 431 2.18 -2.22 33.94
CA THR A 431 1.94 -3.57 34.49
C THR A 431 3.12 -4.50 34.21
N MET A 432 3.76 -4.35 33.05
CA MET A 432 4.96 -5.11 32.67
C MET A 432 6.26 -4.57 33.27
N GLY A 433 6.18 -3.55 34.14
CA GLY A 433 7.31 -3.01 34.89
C GLY A 433 8.05 -1.84 34.22
N PHE A 434 7.46 -1.24 33.20
CA PHE A 434 8.02 0.02 32.68
C PHE A 434 7.96 1.11 33.73
N SER A 435 9.00 1.91 33.84
CA SER A 435 9.10 2.93 34.91
C SER A 435 8.14 4.09 34.69
N GLN A 436 7.38 4.47 35.72
CA GLN A 436 6.39 5.54 35.67
C GLN A 436 7.01 6.90 35.32
N ASP A 437 8.24 7.16 35.75
CA ASP A 437 9.00 8.38 35.46
C ASP A 437 9.52 8.49 34.03
N LYS A 438 9.43 7.40 33.26
CA LYS A 438 9.78 7.32 31.84
C LYS A 438 8.55 7.21 30.91
N LEU A 439 7.34 7.30 31.47
CA LEU A 439 6.10 7.20 30.70
C LEU A 439 5.32 8.49 30.79
N GLU A 440 5.00 9.06 29.63
CA GLU A 440 4.17 10.26 29.50
C GLU A 440 2.94 9.99 28.65
N ARG A 441 1.84 10.69 28.94
CA ARG A 441 0.57 10.54 28.24
C ARG A 441 0.06 11.88 27.76
N PHE A 442 -0.42 11.91 26.51
CA PHE A 442 -0.91 13.10 25.84
C PHE A 442 -2.24 12.80 25.13
N ALA A 443 -3.15 13.78 25.17
CA ALA A 443 -4.44 13.65 24.51
C ALA A 443 -4.30 13.63 22.97
N ASP A 444 -3.32 14.37 22.43
CA ASP A 444 -3.09 14.49 21.00
C ASP A 444 -1.62 14.85 20.69
N GLY A 445 -1.27 14.83 19.40
CA GLY A 445 0.08 15.16 18.94
C GLY A 445 0.50 16.61 19.21
N ALA A 446 -0.43 17.55 19.26
CA ALA A 446 -0.14 18.95 19.54
C ALA A 446 0.24 19.15 21.01
N ALA A 447 -0.47 18.49 21.94
CA ALA A 447 -0.15 18.48 23.36
C ALA A 447 1.23 17.82 23.58
N ALA A 448 1.49 16.69 22.94
CA ALA A 448 2.79 16.03 23.00
C ALA A 448 3.91 16.93 22.48
N LEU A 449 3.74 17.58 21.32
CA LEU A 449 4.72 18.50 20.75
C LEU A 449 4.98 19.70 21.67
N SER A 450 3.93 20.29 22.24
CA SER A 450 4.05 21.43 23.16
C SER A 450 4.83 21.08 24.41
N ALA A 451 4.62 19.89 24.97
CA ALA A 451 5.28 19.44 26.19
C ALA A 451 6.74 19.01 25.97
N LEU A 452 6.98 18.36 24.84
CA LEU A 452 8.25 17.67 24.55
C LEU A 452 9.20 18.49 23.66
N ARG A 453 8.71 19.56 23.01
CA ARG A 453 9.56 20.43 22.18
C ARG A 453 10.64 21.09 23.04
N GLY A 454 11.90 20.96 22.64
CA GLY A 454 13.06 21.47 23.37
C GLY A 454 13.56 20.56 24.50
N VAL A 455 12.88 19.42 24.74
CA VAL A 455 13.37 18.39 25.68
C VAL A 455 14.39 17.47 25.01
N PHE A 456 14.35 17.34 23.67
CA PHE A 456 15.15 16.39 22.91
C PHE A 456 16.49 17.00 22.49
N GLY A 457 17.55 16.16 22.55
CA GLY A 457 18.90 16.51 22.09
C GLY A 457 19.22 15.89 20.72
N GLU A 458 20.26 16.41 20.09
CA GLU A 458 20.72 15.94 18.76
C GLU A 458 21.22 14.48 18.76
N ASP A 459 21.64 13.98 19.93
CA ASP A 459 22.09 12.60 20.11
C ASP A 459 20.94 11.60 20.33
N ASP A 460 19.70 12.10 20.58
CA ASP A 460 18.54 11.26 20.82
C ASP A 460 18.05 10.61 19.53
N LEU A 461 17.47 9.43 19.66
CA LEU A 461 16.81 8.68 18.59
C LEU A 461 15.33 8.47 18.95
N MET A 462 14.44 8.92 18.09
CA MET A 462 12.99 8.91 18.30
C MET A 462 12.25 8.13 17.24
N LEU A 463 11.35 7.24 17.65
CA LEU A 463 10.33 6.63 16.80
C LEU A 463 9.02 7.39 16.96
N VAL A 464 8.37 7.73 15.86
CA VAL A 464 7.00 8.32 15.83
C VAL A 464 6.10 7.41 15.02
N LYS A 465 5.07 6.81 15.67
CA LYS A 465 4.17 5.88 15.00
C LYS A 465 2.75 5.88 15.54
N ALA A 466 1.77 5.99 14.64
CA ALA A 466 0.34 5.89 14.94
C ALA A 466 -0.46 5.54 13.68
N SER A 467 -1.74 5.24 13.85
CA SER A 467 -2.68 5.26 12.72
C SER A 467 -2.90 6.68 12.20
N ARG A 468 -3.25 6.79 10.92
CA ARG A 468 -3.35 8.06 10.19
C ARG A 468 -4.23 9.11 10.88
N PHE A 469 -5.34 8.69 11.50
CA PHE A 469 -6.30 9.60 12.13
C PHE A 469 -5.74 10.32 13.37
N VAL A 470 -4.66 9.80 13.98
CA VAL A 470 -4.01 10.43 15.16
C VAL A 470 -3.17 11.65 14.75
N GLY A 471 -2.69 11.70 13.49
CA GLY A 471 -2.00 12.87 12.95
C GLY A 471 -0.59 13.10 13.50
N LEU A 472 0.16 12.07 13.90
CA LEU A 472 1.51 12.21 14.43
C LEU A 472 2.56 12.64 13.40
N ASP A 473 2.24 12.70 12.12
CA ASP A 473 3.11 13.29 11.09
C ASP A 473 3.41 14.77 11.35
N GLU A 474 2.44 15.53 11.90
CA GLU A 474 2.68 16.92 12.31
C GLU A 474 3.60 17.01 13.54
N PHE A 475 3.49 16.07 14.48
CA PHE A 475 4.43 15.96 15.60
C PHE A 475 5.86 15.68 15.08
N ALA A 476 6.02 14.70 14.18
CA ALA A 476 7.32 14.34 13.62
C ALA A 476 7.98 15.52 12.89
N LYS A 477 7.21 16.32 12.14
CA LYS A 477 7.69 17.55 11.49
C LYS A 477 8.06 18.62 12.53
N GLY A 478 7.20 18.82 13.54
CA GLY A 478 7.37 19.86 14.55
C GLY A 478 8.58 19.66 15.47
N VAL A 479 9.04 18.42 15.64
CA VAL A 479 10.27 18.10 16.41
C VAL A 479 11.55 18.44 15.64
N LEU A 480 11.49 18.51 14.33
CA LEU A 480 12.61 18.82 13.44
C LEU A 480 12.72 20.31 13.06
N CYS A 481 11.81 21.14 13.58
CA CYS A 481 11.75 22.60 13.28
C CYS A 481 12.24 23.47 14.41
#